data_de7d552722fda947a4fc3da00f71e1c5
#
_entry.id   de7d552722fda947a4fc3da00f71e1c5
#
_cell.length_a   1.000
_cell.length_b   1.000
_cell.length_c   1.000
_cell.angle_alpha   90.00
_cell.angle_beta   90.00
_cell.angle_gamma   90.00
#
_symmetry.space_group_name_H-M   'P 1'
#
loop_
_entity.id
_entity.type
_entity.pdbx_description
1 polymer ?
#
loop_
_entity_poly.entity_id
_entity_poly.type
_entity_poly.pdbx_seq_one_letter_code
_entity_poly.pdbx_strand_id
1 'polypeptide(L)'
;MSAAYRFLTTWMLDAARDRVWEEIHAVERWPEWWRGVEVVQKLEHGDADGIGSVYRHRWRSRLPYTVGFDMKTTRAERPHVLEGEASGELEGLGRWRLYEDEVTTVTYEWVVRTSRPWMNAVAPVGRPVFVWSHNVVMRWGGECLAQRLGAQLLARS
;
A
#
# COMPACT_ATOMS: atom_id res chain seq x y z
N MET A 1 -14.26 20.75 1.69
CA MET A 1 -13.24 20.38 2.68
C MET A 1 -12.93 18.89 2.53
N SER A 2 -11.68 18.52 2.36
CA SER A 2 -11.28 17.13 2.18
C SER A 2 -11.05 16.43 3.53
N ALA A 3 -11.35 15.13 3.59
CA ALA A 3 -11.04 14.31 4.75
C ALA A 3 -9.62 13.77 4.63
N ALA A 4 -8.82 13.97 5.67
CA ALA A 4 -7.43 13.55 5.73
C ALA A 4 -7.28 12.34 6.67
N TYR A 5 -6.40 11.41 6.28
CA TYR A 5 -6.11 10.19 7.01
C TYR A 5 -4.61 9.99 7.10
N ARG A 6 -4.16 9.48 8.24
CA ARG A 6 -2.77 9.07 8.42
C ARG A 6 -2.76 7.67 9.00
N PHE A 7 -2.12 6.75 8.29
CA PHE A 7 -2.02 5.36 8.68
C PHE A 7 -0.58 4.93 8.81
N LEU A 8 -0.30 4.10 9.79
CA LEU A 8 0.98 3.40 9.92
C LEU A 8 0.69 1.91 10.09
N THR A 9 1.21 1.11 9.18
CA THR A 9 1.08 -0.34 9.20
C THR A 9 2.44 -0.95 9.44
N THR A 10 2.50 -2.00 10.25
CA THR A 10 3.73 -2.75 10.51
C THR A 10 3.49 -4.22 10.29
N TRP A 11 4.37 -4.86 9.51
CA TRP A 11 4.41 -6.31 9.35
C TRP A 11 5.78 -6.82 9.76
N MET A 12 5.83 -7.93 10.49
CA MET A 12 7.08 -8.62 10.81
C MET A 12 7.02 -10.01 10.19
N LEU A 13 7.99 -10.31 9.33
CA LEU A 13 8.01 -11.52 8.51
C LEU A 13 9.32 -12.28 8.73
N ASP A 14 9.21 -13.60 8.87
CA ASP A 14 10.36 -14.49 8.92
C ASP A 14 10.84 -14.78 7.49
N ALA A 15 11.37 -13.75 6.85
CA ALA A 15 11.88 -13.81 5.48
C ALA A 15 12.99 -12.78 5.31
N ALA A 16 13.91 -13.03 4.40
CA ALA A 16 14.99 -12.08 4.10
C ALA A 16 14.43 -10.80 3.48
N ARG A 17 15.00 -9.68 3.86
CA ARG A 17 14.57 -8.34 3.38
C ARG A 17 14.56 -8.24 1.85
N ASP A 18 15.55 -8.81 1.18
CA ASP A 18 15.62 -8.75 -0.29
C ASP A 18 14.42 -9.44 -0.93
N ARG A 19 13.97 -10.55 -0.38
CA ARG A 19 12.78 -11.26 -0.89
C ARG A 19 11.52 -10.47 -0.67
N VAL A 20 11.39 -9.83 0.49
CA VAL A 20 10.26 -8.95 0.81
C VAL A 20 10.26 -7.74 -0.13
N TRP A 21 11.43 -7.14 -0.34
CA TRP A 21 11.57 -6.01 -1.25
C TRP A 21 11.11 -6.33 -2.67
N GLU A 22 11.52 -7.49 -3.19
CA GLU A 22 11.16 -7.89 -4.57
C GLU A 22 9.63 -7.89 -4.76
N GLU A 23 8.88 -8.39 -3.78
CA GLU A 23 7.42 -8.44 -3.89
C GLU A 23 6.78 -7.05 -3.71
N ILE A 24 7.30 -6.22 -2.83
CA ILE A 24 6.77 -4.87 -2.59
C ILE A 24 7.11 -3.95 -3.76
N HIS A 25 8.30 -4.04 -4.30
CA HIS A 25 8.74 -3.22 -5.44
C HIS A 25 8.04 -3.60 -6.74
N ALA A 26 7.68 -4.87 -6.90
CA ALA A 26 6.97 -5.36 -8.09
C ALA A 26 5.48 -5.03 -8.01
N VAL A 27 5.14 -3.76 -8.04
CA VAL A 27 3.79 -3.23 -7.80
C VAL A 27 2.75 -3.82 -8.76
N GLU A 28 3.11 -4.02 -10.02
CA GLU A 28 2.22 -4.60 -11.03
C GLU A 28 1.77 -6.03 -10.68
N ARG A 29 2.52 -6.72 -9.83
CA ARG A 29 2.23 -8.09 -9.44
C ARG A 29 1.39 -8.19 -8.17
N TRP A 30 1.12 -7.08 -7.48
CA TRP A 30 0.32 -7.10 -6.27
C TRP A 30 -1.04 -7.79 -6.43
N PRO A 31 -1.77 -7.65 -7.55
CA PRO A 31 -3.03 -8.39 -7.72
C PRO A 31 -2.88 -9.91 -7.66
N GLU A 32 -1.67 -10.43 -7.92
CA GLU A 32 -1.41 -11.88 -7.88
C GLU A 32 -1.44 -12.45 -6.46
N TRP A 33 -1.14 -11.62 -5.46
CA TRP A 33 -1.01 -12.12 -4.10
C TRP A 33 -1.73 -11.29 -3.04
N TRP A 34 -2.00 -10.03 -3.28
CA TRP A 34 -2.58 -9.13 -2.26
C TRP A 34 -4.09 -9.06 -2.44
N ARG A 35 -4.81 -9.73 -1.53
CA ARG A 35 -6.28 -9.66 -1.51
C ARG A 35 -6.74 -8.23 -1.28
N GLY A 36 -7.62 -7.74 -2.14
CA GLY A 36 -8.10 -6.37 -2.12
C GLY A 36 -7.51 -5.49 -3.20
N VAL A 37 -6.35 -5.85 -3.73
CA VAL A 37 -5.77 -5.17 -4.89
C VAL A 37 -6.31 -5.83 -6.15
N GLU A 38 -7.28 -5.19 -6.79
CA GLU A 38 -7.96 -5.77 -7.96
C GLU A 38 -7.19 -5.57 -9.25
N VAL A 39 -6.69 -4.35 -9.46
CA VAL A 39 -5.99 -3.96 -10.69
C VAL A 39 -4.81 -3.06 -10.35
N VAL A 40 -3.68 -3.34 -10.97
CA VAL A 40 -2.55 -2.41 -11.04
C VAL A 40 -2.08 -2.38 -12.49
N GLN A 41 -2.12 -1.21 -13.09
CA GLN A 41 -1.73 -1.00 -14.48
C GLN A 41 -0.61 0.03 -14.56
N LYS A 42 0.50 -0.32 -15.18
CA LYS A 42 1.59 0.64 -15.40
C LYS A 42 1.18 1.59 -16.54
N LEU A 43 1.12 2.88 -16.24
CA LEU A 43 0.81 3.94 -17.21
C LEU A 43 2.07 4.55 -17.81
N GLU A 44 3.13 4.68 -17.00
CA GLU A 44 4.40 5.26 -17.42
C GLU A 44 5.56 4.44 -16.87
N HIS A 45 6.60 4.29 -17.67
CA HIS A 45 7.85 3.68 -17.25
C HIS A 45 8.73 4.73 -16.56
N GLY A 46 9.37 4.34 -15.48
CA GLY A 46 10.38 5.14 -14.82
C GLY A 46 11.79 4.76 -15.26
N ASP A 47 12.77 5.13 -14.45
CA ASP A 47 14.15 4.73 -14.66
C ASP A 47 14.39 3.26 -14.26
N ALA A 48 15.66 2.83 -14.20
CA ALA A 48 16.02 1.45 -13.87
C ALA A 48 15.56 1.03 -12.47
N ASP A 49 15.46 1.97 -11.54
CA ASP A 49 14.99 1.71 -10.16
C ASP A 49 13.48 1.86 -10.02
N GLY A 50 12.80 2.30 -11.07
CA GLY A 50 11.35 2.52 -11.09
C GLY A 50 10.94 3.93 -10.71
N ILE A 51 11.86 4.84 -10.45
CA ILE A 51 11.54 6.24 -10.12
C ILE A 51 10.93 6.90 -11.35
N GLY A 52 9.78 7.54 -11.15
CA GLY A 52 8.99 8.14 -12.24
C GLY A 52 7.94 7.21 -12.84
N SER A 53 7.94 5.93 -12.46
CA SER A 53 6.87 5.01 -12.88
C SER A 53 5.54 5.46 -12.32
N VAL A 54 4.49 5.34 -13.13
CA VAL A 54 3.13 5.65 -12.70
C VAL A 54 2.28 4.40 -12.83
N TYR A 55 1.61 4.04 -11.75
CA TYR A 55 0.73 2.88 -11.68
C TYR A 55 -0.68 3.33 -11.34
N ARG A 56 -1.66 2.80 -12.07
CA ARG A 56 -3.08 2.99 -11.76
C ARG A 56 -3.57 1.82 -10.96
N HIS A 57 -4.12 2.10 -9.78
CA HIS A 57 -4.61 1.12 -8.82
C HIS A 57 -6.11 1.14 -8.71
N ARG A 58 -6.70 -0.04 -8.49
CA ARG A 58 -8.07 -0.18 -8.03
C ARG A 58 -8.10 -1.19 -6.89
N TRP A 59 -8.60 -0.75 -5.75
CA TRP A 59 -8.62 -1.52 -4.52
C TRP A 59 -10.05 -1.70 -4.01
N ARG A 60 -10.30 -2.84 -3.40
CA ARG A 60 -11.56 -3.14 -2.75
C ARG A 60 -11.31 -3.80 -1.41
N SER A 61 -11.97 -3.30 -0.36
CA SER A 61 -12.02 -3.94 0.96
C SER A 61 -13.29 -4.78 1.06
N ARG A 62 -13.88 -4.87 2.24
CA ARG A 62 -15.18 -5.50 2.44
C ARG A 62 -16.35 -4.56 2.12
N LEU A 63 -16.07 -3.31 1.80
CA LEU A 63 -17.09 -2.33 1.44
C LEU A 63 -17.57 -2.55 -0.01
N PRO A 64 -18.81 -2.16 -0.33
CA PRO A 64 -19.40 -2.42 -1.64
C PRO A 64 -18.98 -1.41 -2.72
N TYR A 65 -17.79 -0.84 -2.61
CA TYR A 65 -17.25 0.07 -3.62
C TYR A 65 -15.74 -0.12 -3.75
N THR A 66 -15.20 0.36 -4.86
CA THR A 66 -13.76 0.35 -5.13
C THR A 66 -13.18 1.75 -4.99
N VAL A 67 -11.89 1.83 -4.69
CA VAL A 67 -11.14 3.08 -4.66
C VAL A 67 -10.08 3.02 -5.74
N GLY A 68 -10.05 4.02 -6.62
CA GLY A 68 -9.08 4.15 -7.70
C GLY A 68 -8.18 5.34 -7.49
N PHE A 69 -6.89 5.14 -7.73
CA PHE A 69 -5.90 6.21 -7.63
C PHE A 69 -4.67 5.85 -8.44
N ASP A 70 -3.88 6.86 -8.77
CA ASP A 70 -2.60 6.69 -9.44
C ASP A 70 -1.47 6.90 -8.43
N MET A 71 -0.41 6.11 -8.54
CA MET A 71 0.79 6.24 -7.72
C MET A 71 1.98 6.48 -8.61
N LYS A 72 2.71 7.57 -8.34
CA LYS A 72 3.98 7.86 -9.00
C LYS A 72 5.12 7.58 -8.02
N THR A 73 6.03 6.70 -8.42
CA THR A 73 7.20 6.39 -7.60
C THR A 73 8.16 7.58 -7.60
N THR A 74 8.47 8.09 -6.41
CA THR A 74 9.33 9.26 -6.23
C THR A 74 10.68 8.91 -5.63
N ARG A 75 10.78 7.76 -4.95
CA ARG A 75 12.03 7.30 -4.33
C ARG A 75 12.04 5.78 -4.29
N ALA A 76 13.17 5.19 -4.67
CA ALA A 76 13.39 3.75 -4.58
C ALA A 76 14.85 3.50 -4.21
N GLU A 77 15.08 3.06 -2.98
CA GLU A 77 16.41 2.74 -2.44
C GLU A 77 16.39 1.28 -2.00
N ARG A 78 16.78 0.41 -2.89
CA ARG A 78 16.79 -1.04 -2.69
C ARG A 78 17.77 -1.43 -1.58
N PRO A 79 17.41 -2.28 -0.66
CA PRO A 79 16.08 -2.83 -0.35
C PRO A 79 15.41 -2.13 0.84
N HIS A 80 15.60 -0.83 0.99
CA HIS A 80 15.28 -0.09 2.22
C HIS A 80 14.03 0.76 2.14
N VAL A 81 13.84 1.52 1.05
CA VAL A 81 12.80 2.55 0.98
C VAL A 81 12.15 2.58 -0.39
N LEU A 82 10.81 2.65 -0.40
CA LEU A 82 10.02 2.89 -1.61
C LEU A 82 8.96 3.92 -1.27
N GLU A 83 8.98 5.06 -1.96
CA GLU A 83 8.04 6.15 -1.75
C GLU A 83 7.30 6.49 -3.04
N GLY A 84 6.07 6.94 -2.90
CA GLY A 84 5.27 7.40 -4.02
C GLY A 84 4.27 8.47 -3.63
N GLU A 85 3.77 9.17 -4.64
CA GLU A 85 2.73 10.17 -4.51
C GLU A 85 1.44 9.64 -5.14
N ALA A 86 0.35 9.78 -4.40
CA ALA A 86 -0.98 9.38 -4.85
C ALA A 86 -1.74 10.57 -5.42
N SER A 87 -2.50 10.30 -6.48
CA SER A 87 -3.42 11.26 -7.09
C SER A 87 -4.69 10.53 -7.56
N GLY A 88 -5.76 11.28 -7.80
CA GLY A 88 -7.06 10.72 -8.18
C GLY A 88 -8.04 10.79 -7.02
N GLU A 89 -8.71 9.69 -6.72
CA GLU A 89 -9.68 9.65 -5.61
C GLU A 89 -9.02 9.79 -4.23
N LEU A 90 -7.75 9.41 -4.14
CA LEU A 90 -6.91 9.64 -2.97
C LEU A 90 -5.71 10.48 -3.40
N GLU A 91 -5.35 11.45 -2.58
CA GLU A 91 -4.18 12.30 -2.81
C GLU A 91 -3.29 12.27 -1.58
N GLY A 92 -1.99 12.11 -1.78
CA GLY A 92 -1.06 12.10 -0.66
C GLY A 92 0.22 11.33 -0.93
N LEU A 93 0.77 10.73 0.12
CA LEU A 93 2.08 10.07 0.09
C LEU A 93 2.00 8.68 0.69
N GLY A 94 2.74 7.75 0.09
CA GLY A 94 2.96 6.42 0.64
C GLY A 94 4.44 6.14 0.77
N ARG A 95 4.85 5.54 1.88
CA ARG A 95 6.25 5.20 2.13
C ARG A 95 6.37 3.84 2.75
N TRP A 96 7.08 2.96 2.04
CA TRP A 96 7.50 1.66 2.54
C TRP A 96 8.92 1.76 3.08
N ARG A 97 9.15 1.20 4.26
CA ARG A 97 10.50 1.02 4.82
C ARG A 97 10.67 -0.42 5.27
N LEU A 98 11.81 -1.00 4.96
CA LEU A 98 12.14 -2.37 5.30
C LEU A 98 13.40 -2.40 6.16
N TYR A 99 13.30 -3.05 7.31
CA TYR A 99 14.40 -3.22 8.25
C TYR A 99 14.65 -4.71 8.43
N GLU A 100 15.90 -5.10 8.51
CA GLU A 100 16.27 -6.49 8.76
C GLU A 100 17.18 -6.61 9.96
N ASP A 101 16.81 -7.49 10.87
CA ASP A 101 17.62 -7.97 11.97
C ASP A 101 17.49 -9.50 11.97
N GLU A 102 16.92 -10.11 13.00
CA GLU A 102 16.60 -11.55 12.97
C GLU A 102 15.45 -11.83 12.02
N VAL A 103 14.55 -10.88 11.87
CA VAL A 103 13.39 -10.92 10.96
C VAL A 103 13.32 -9.62 10.17
N THR A 104 12.49 -9.59 9.13
CA THR A 104 12.24 -8.36 8.38
C THR A 104 11.01 -7.65 8.95
N THR A 105 11.19 -6.38 9.29
CA THR A 105 10.10 -5.48 9.68
C THR A 105 9.80 -4.54 8.55
N VAL A 106 8.54 -4.52 8.13
CA VAL A 106 8.04 -3.64 7.07
C VAL A 106 7.13 -2.61 7.72
N THR A 107 7.39 -1.34 7.45
CA THR A 107 6.44 -0.28 7.82
C THR A 107 5.91 0.39 6.56
N TYR A 108 4.63 0.74 6.57
CA TYR A 108 4.00 1.51 5.53
C TYR A 108 3.28 2.71 6.12
N GLU A 109 3.75 3.89 5.76
CA GLU A 109 3.09 5.15 6.10
C GLU A 109 2.22 5.56 4.93
N TRP A 110 0.96 5.81 5.20
CA TRP A 110 -0.01 6.23 4.20
C TRP A 110 -0.70 7.49 4.70
N VAL A 111 -0.36 8.64 4.10
CA VAL A 111 -0.92 9.94 4.47
C VAL A 111 -1.68 10.47 3.28
N VAL A 112 -3.01 10.40 3.35
CA VAL A 112 -3.87 10.70 2.20
C VAL A 112 -5.08 11.50 2.61
N ARG A 113 -5.67 12.16 1.63
CA ARG A 113 -6.98 12.77 1.73
C ARG A 113 -7.85 12.29 0.59
N THR A 114 -9.14 12.21 0.87
CA THR A 114 -10.12 11.83 -0.13
C THR A 114 -10.52 13.04 -0.96
N SER A 115 -10.68 12.84 -2.27
CA SER A 115 -11.12 13.89 -3.19
C SER A 115 -12.57 13.72 -3.65
N ARG A 116 -13.18 12.55 -3.37
CA ARG A 116 -14.58 12.31 -3.72
C ARG A 116 -15.50 13.15 -2.83
N PRO A 117 -16.43 13.95 -3.40
CA PRO A 117 -17.32 14.78 -2.61
C PRO A 117 -18.16 14.01 -1.59
N TRP A 118 -18.68 12.83 -1.97
CA TRP A 118 -19.50 12.03 -1.05
C TRP A 118 -18.68 11.47 0.12
N MET A 119 -17.42 11.08 -0.12
CA MET A 119 -16.52 10.61 0.94
C MET A 119 -16.21 11.73 1.93
N ASN A 120 -16.01 12.93 1.41
CA ASN A 120 -15.76 14.12 2.24
C ASN A 120 -16.99 14.50 3.06
N ALA A 121 -18.17 14.42 2.45
CA ALA A 121 -19.43 14.78 3.10
C ALA A 121 -19.76 13.84 4.27
N VAL A 122 -19.44 12.55 4.16
CA VAL A 122 -19.74 11.55 5.20
C VAL A 122 -18.57 11.32 6.16
N ALA A 123 -17.42 11.97 5.95
CA ALA A 123 -16.20 11.70 6.71
C ALA A 123 -16.39 11.76 8.24
N PRO A 124 -17.12 12.72 8.82
CA PRO A 124 -17.31 12.77 10.27
C PRO A 124 -17.97 11.52 10.84
N VAL A 125 -18.87 10.87 10.08
CA VAL A 125 -19.58 9.64 10.46
C VAL A 125 -18.88 8.41 9.92
N GLY A 126 -18.38 8.50 8.68
CA GLY A 126 -17.79 7.38 7.98
C GLY A 126 -16.30 7.12 8.29
N ARG A 127 -15.64 8.03 9.02
CA ARG A 127 -14.21 7.90 9.31
C ARG A 127 -13.85 6.55 9.96
N PRO A 128 -14.56 6.04 10.98
CA PRO A 128 -14.24 4.73 11.55
C PRO A 128 -14.36 3.60 10.53
N VAL A 129 -15.31 3.70 9.59
CA VAL A 129 -15.50 2.70 8.53
C VAL A 129 -14.32 2.74 7.55
N PHE A 130 -13.87 3.91 7.14
CA PHE A 130 -12.72 4.05 6.25
C PHE A 130 -11.42 3.55 6.90
N VAL A 131 -11.22 3.86 8.17
CA VAL A 131 -10.07 3.36 8.94
C VAL A 131 -10.12 1.84 9.04
N TRP A 132 -11.27 1.28 9.38
CA TRP A 132 -11.46 -0.17 9.43
C TRP A 132 -11.18 -0.82 8.08
N SER A 133 -11.71 -0.23 7.01
CA SER A 133 -11.52 -0.72 5.64
C SER A 133 -10.03 -0.78 5.25
N HIS A 134 -9.29 0.29 5.54
CA HIS A 134 -7.86 0.33 5.31
C HIS A 134 -7.13 -0.76 6.11
N ASN A 135 -7.45 -0.89 7.38
CA ASN A 135 -6.80 -1.87 8.25
C ASN A 135 -7.06 -3.31 7.79
N VAL A 136 -8.27 -3.60 7.28
CA VAL A 136 -8.60 -4.91 6.74
C VAL A 136 -7.71 -5.23 5.53
N VAL A 137 -7.59 -4.30 4.58
CA VAL A 137 -6.78 -4.49 3.36
C VAL A 137 -5.30 -4.65 3.71
N MET A 138 -4.80 -3.89 4.66
CA MET A 138 -3.39 -4.00 5.08
C MET A 138 -3.12 -5.30 5.85
N ARG A 139 -4.07 -5.78 6.63
CA ARG A 139 -3.98 -7.10 7.28
C ARG A 139 -3.91 -8.21 6.24
N TRP A 140 -4.78 -8.16 5.24
CA TRP A 140 -4.72 -9.11 4.13
C TRP A 140 -3.37 -9.07 3.44
N GLY A 141 -2.80 -7.88 3.25
CA GLY A 141 -1.49 -7.72 2.63
C GLY A 141 -0.39 -8.45 3.37
N GLY A 142 -0.33 -8.29 4.69
CA GLY A 142 0.67 -8.99 5.51
C GLY A 142 0.51 -10.50 5.47
N GLU A 143 -0.73 -10.99 5.61
CA GLU A 143 -1.03 -12.42 5.56
C GLU A 143 -0.72 -13.01 4.18
N CYS A 144 -1.12 -12.33 3.12
CA CYS A 144 -0.90 -12.80 1.75
C CYS A 144 0.57 -12.76 1.37
N LEU A 145 1.31 -11.74 1.82
CA LEU A 145 2.74 -11.66 1.55
C LEU A 145 3.49 -12.81 2.24
N ALA A 146 3.13 -13.11 3.48
CA ALA A 146 3.72 -14.24 4.19
C ALA A 146 3.48 -15.55 3.44
N GLN A 147 2.25 -15.79 2.95
CA GLN A 147 1.93 -16.96 2.14
C GLN A 147 2.73 -16.98 0.83
N ARG A 148 2.81 -15.85 0.16
CA ARG A 148 3.56 -15.70 -1.09
C ARG A 148 5.03 -16.10 -0.93
N LEU A 149 5.62 -15.75 0.20
CA LEU A 149 7.04 -16.00 0.49
C LEU A 149 7.28 -17.34 1.17
N GLY A 150 6.22 -18.07 1.55
CA GLY A 150 6.35 -19.28 2.35
C GLY A 150 6.92 -18.99 3.75
N ALA A 151 6.64 -17.80 4.27
CA ALA A 151 7.17 -17.29 5.53
C ALA A 151 6.07 -17.20 6.60
N GLN A 152 6.49 -17.01 7.85
CA GLN A 152 5.57 -16.72 8.96
C GLN A 152 5.38 -15.21 9.11
N LEU A 153 4.13 -14.80 9.30
CA LEU A 153 3.81 -13.45 9.74
C LEU A 153 3.84 -13.45 11.28
N LEU A 154 4.86 -12.81 11.84
CA LEU A 154 5.12 -12.84 13.28
C LEU A 154 4.35 -11.77 14.04
N ALA A 155 4.13 -10.62 13.40
CA ALA A 155 3.35 -9.54 13.97
C ALA A 155 2.77 -8.66 12.88
N ARG A 156 1.64 -8.02 13.21
CA ARG A 156 0.98 -7.04 12.34
C ARG A 156 0.23 -6.02 13.19
N SER A 157 0.22 -4.78 12.75
CA SER A 157 -0.53 -3.72 13.42
C SER A 157 -0.96 -2.65 12.43
#